data_d04a3711b02bee14357de3dae3d955f4
#
_entry.id   d04a3711b02bee14357de3dae3d955f4
#
_cell.length_a   1.000
_cell.length_b   1.000
_cell.length_c   1.000
_cell.angle_alpha   90.00
_cell.angle_beta   90.00
_cell.angle_gamma   90.00
#
_symmetry.space_group_name_H-M   'P 1'
#
loop_
_entity.id
_entity.type
_entity.pdbx_description
1 polymer ?
#
loop_
_entity_poly.entity_id
_entity_poly.type
_entity_poly.pdbx_seq_one_letter_code
_entity_poly.pdbx_strand_id
1 'polypeptide(L)'
;MHAGLILILLIFCIMKGNAQEVFSFTFRETPVEEVLGKIEQQTGYIFSYSPSILHQCSLKTISIKQANLEQVLNLLFKSSNISWEKLGRYIILKQGKRFFIVYGRIYDRGSRERLIGASVYDSRLHVGAATNNYGFYTLIVPEGEVCLNYSYVGYQRASFQFYLKSDTVIHIELKPMLNLDEIVVVQPNIPGWVKNSQPGQVEFPIFTATVIPKLLGESDLLKAVQLFPGVRVGMEGIAGILVRGGNRDENQFLIDDIPLYNANHLLGFFSVFNSDAVKNVNFYKSSFPARYGGHLSSIMDIRLKEGNLQEYHGSFSIGLLSSKFNIEGPIERNRSSFNITARRTYLDLLGAPIYAAINNTKDSKEKIGYNFTDINIKLTRIFSQQNALSLILFYGNDYLKYKKDEKESYYIEPDRTRDYMRGTWGNWGVGLRWDKMISTGLYANTVLSYNQYRAFMNKKYRHENASGDTIRLKKIRFKSGQEEWRLKSDLTWAMKHWSRLYFGGHYIYHVFTPEKRTTLNRIEEEMPSRKLVNYKEYAHELALYLEDKITIQEKWIVHPGIRAILFYVGSTNYFSLEPRLGDKSFLHANVPVYSSVGK
;
A
#
# COMPACT_ATOMS: atom_id res chain seq x y z
N MET A 1 -19.21 -29.15 11.91
CA MET A 1 -20.52 -28.56 12.23
C MET A 1 -20.80 -28.35 13.73
N HIS A 2 -20.18 -29.08 14.66
CA HIS A 2 -20.47 -28.96 16.11
C HIS A 2 -19.81 -27.76 16.83
N ALA A 3 -18.67 -27.26 16.35
CA ALA A 3 -17.98 -26.11 16.97
C ALA A 3 -18.71 -24.75 16.77
N GLY A 4 -19.42 -24.59 15.67
CA GLY A 4 -20.24 -23.39 15.40
C GLY A 4 -21.49 -23.29 16.27
N LEU A 5 -22.09 -24.44 16.62
CA LEU A 5 -23.27 -24.49 17.47
C LEU A 5 -22.94 -24.16 18.93
N ILE A 6 -21.77 -24.56 19.39
CA ILE A 6 -21.29 -24.27 20.76
C ILE A 6 -20.97 -22.78 20.93
N LEU A 7 -20.42 -22.11 19.89
CA LEU A 7 -20.16 -20.68 19.93
C LEU A 7 -21.45 -19.84 19.93
N ILE A 8 -22.47 -20.27 19.18
CA ILE A 8 -23.81 -19.64 19.18
C ILE A 8 -24.52 -19.85 20.51
N LEU A 9 -24.42 -21.02 21.12
CA LEU A 9 -24.97 -21.31 22.45
C LEU A 9 -24.24 -20.54 23.57
N LEU A 10 -22.93 -20.35 23.47
CA LEU A 10 -22.16 -19.51 24.40
C LEU A 10 -22.54 -18.02 24.28
N ILE A 11 -22.82 -17.51 23.09
CA ILE A 11 -23.30 -16.13 22.85
C ILE A 11 -24.71 -15.95 23.42
N PHE A 12 -25.57 -16.98 23.32
CA PHE A 12 -26.93 -16.95 23.92
C PHE A 12 -26.95 -17.06 25.45
N CYS A 13 -25.98 -17.75 26.05
CA CYS A 13 -25.85 -17.85 27.53
C CYS A 13 -25.33 -16.56 28.18
N ILE A 14 -24.67 -15.68 27.45
CA ILE A 14 -24.16 -14.38 27.96
C ILE A 14 -25.27 -13.31 28.00
N MET A 15 -26.37 -13.50 27.28
CA MET A 15 -27.56 -12.67 27.39
C MET A 15 -28.42 -13.08 28.62
N LYS A 16 -27.87 -12.94 29.82
CA LYS A 16 -28.71 -12.79 31.01
C LYS A 16 -29.52 -11.49 30.84
N GLY A 17 -30.76 -11.65 30.46
CA GLY A 17 -31.73 -10.56 30.45
C GLY A 17 -31.91 -10.04 31.89
N ASN A 18 -31.10 -9.06 32.28
CA ASN A 18 -31.49 -8.19 33.38
C ASN A 18 -32.77 -7.47 32.89
N ALA A 19 -33.88 -7.67 33.57
CA ALA A 19 -35.07 -6.86 33.35
C ALA A 19 -34.66 -5.41 33.57
N GLN A 20 -34.40 -4.69 32.48
CA GLN A 20 -34.05 -3.25 32.56
C GLN A 20 -35.32 -2.51 32.95
N GLU A 21 -35.26 -1.84 34.07
CA GLU A 21 -36.33 -0.91 34.47
C GLU A 21 -36.51 0.13 33.37
N VAL A 22 -37.74 0.27 32.89
CA VAL A 22 -38.08 1.24 31.85
C VAL A 22 -38.91 2.36 32.45
N PHE A 23 -38.60 3.58 32.07
CA PHE A 23 -39.19 4.79 32.56
C PHE A 23 -39.87 5.58 31.43
N SER A 24 -40.87 6.41 31.82
CA SER A 24 -41.52 7.32 30.87
C SER A 24 -41.57 8.71 31.45
N PHE A 25 -41.01 9.68 30.73
CA PHE A 25 -40.93 11.06 31.15
C PHE A 25 -41.44 11.99 30.05
N THR A 26 -42.14 13.04 30.47
CA THR A 26 -42.54 14.14 29.59
C THR A 26 -42.23 15.46 30.28
N PHE A 27 -41.34 16.23 29.68
CA PHE A 27 -40.94 17.54 30.14
C PHE A 27 -41.22 18.57 29.05
N ARG A 28 -41.72 19.76 29.40
CA ARG A 28 -41.92 20.90 28.51
C ARG A 28 -41.26 22.13 29.11
N GLU A 29 -40.28 22.67 28.38
CA GLU A 29 -39.54 23.89 28.79
C GLU A 29 -39.12 23.87 30.26
N THR A 30 -38.67 22.71 30.74
CA THR A 30 -38.34 22.48 32.15
C THR A 30 -36.84 22.68 32.38
N PRO A 31 -36.42 23.37 33.46
CA PRO A 31 -35.01 23.46 33.84
C PRO A 31 -34.40 22.07 34.08
N VAL A 32 -33.14 21.89 33.68
CA VAL A 32 -32.45 20.58 33.79
C VAL A 32 -32.40 20.11 35.26
N GLU A 33 -32.22 21.00 36.21
CA GLU A 33 -32.22 20.67 37.64
C GLU A 33 -33.52 20.01 38.08
N GLU A 34 -34.67 20.58 37.67
CA GLU A 34 -36.00 20.01 37.97
C GLU A 34 -36.21 18.67 37.26
N VAL A 35 -35.71 18.53 36.02
CA VAL A 35 -35.73 17.26 35.28
C VAL A 35 -34.94 16.19 36.04
N LEU A 36 -33.73 16.51 36.53
CA LEU A 36 -32.91 15.58 37.29
C LEU A 36 -33.59 15.18 38.61
N GLY A 37 -34.18 16.13 39.35
CA GLY A 37 -34.91 15.82 40.57
C GLY A 37 -36.11 14.87 40.33
N LYS A 38 -36.85 15.02 39.23
CA LYS A 38 -37.93 14.09 38.88
C LYS A 38 -37.42 12.71 38.50
N ILE A 39 -36.27 12.62 37.82
CA ILE A 39 -35.62 11.36 37.52
C ILE A 39 -35.13 10.67 38.80
N GLU A 40 -34.54 11.40 39.75
CA GLU A 40 -34.15 10.86 41.05
C GLU A 40 -35.33 10.25 41.81
N GLN A 41 -36.45 10.98 41.89
CA GLN A 41 -37.65 10.51 42.58
C GLN A 41 -38.23 9.22 41.98
N GLN A 42 -38.20 9.07 40.68
CA GLN A 42 -38.78 7.89 40.01
C GLN A 42 -37.82 6.71 39.92
N THR A 43 -36.51 6.95 39.86
CA THR A 43 -35.50 5.90 39.60
C THR A 43 -34.70 5.50 40.85
N GLY A 44 -34.73 6.32 41.91
CA GLY A 44 -33.92 6.12 43.12
C GLY A 44 -32.40 6.32 42.91
N TYR A 45 -31.97 6.80 41.76
CA TYR A 45 -30.58 7.22 41.55
C TYR A 45 -30.38 8.66 42.07
N ILE A 46 -29.14 8.97 42.42
CA ILE A 46 -28.75 10.28 42.96
C ILE A 46 -27.77 10.94 42.00
N PHE A 47 -28.06 12.15 41.53
CA PHE A 47 -27.16 12.91 40.67
C PHE A 47 -26.16 13.72 41.52
N SER A 48 -24.87 13.55 41.19
CA SER A 48 -23.78 14.33 41.77
C SER A 48 -23.16 15.21 40.69
N TYR A 49 -23.20 16.52 40.86
CA TYR A 49 -22.69 17.49 39.90
C TYR A 49 -22.29 18.82 40.55
N SER A 50 -21.40 19.57 39.87
CA SER A 50 -21.15 20.97 40.21
C SER A 50 -22.27 21.84 39.62
N PRO A 51 -22.87 22.77 40.38
CA PRO A 51 -23.92 23.65 39.85
C PRO A 51 -23.55 24.38 38.57
N SER A 52 -22.27 24.75 38.43
CA SER A 52 -21.75 25.43 37.23
C SER A 52 -21.92 24.64 35.92
N ILE A 53 -22.04 23.31 35.98
CA ILE A 53 -22.23 22.45 34.80
C ILE A 53 -23.64 22.63 34.24
N LEU A 54 -24.65 22.81 35.08
CA LEU A 54 -26.04 22.92 34.63
C LEU A 54 -26.41 24.32 34.13
N HIS A 55 -25.70 25.37 34.55
CA HIS A 55 -25.94 26.75 34.05
C HIS A 55 -25.78 26.88 32.51
N GLN A 56 -25.10 25.94 31.88
CA GLN A 56 -24.92 25.92 30.41
C GLN A 56 -26.05 25.17 29.67
N CYS A 57 -27.01 24.60 30.39
CA CYS A 57 -28.08 23.82 29.81
C CYS A 57 -29.32 24.66 29.55
N SER A 58 -29.83 24.66 28.34
CA SER A 58 -31.12 25.23 27.99
C SER A 58 -32.28 24.43 28.60
N LEU A 59 -33.43 25.06 28.71
CA LEU A 59 -34.68 24.40 29.07
C LEU A 59 -34.92 23.15 28.20
N LYS A 60 -35.43 22.07 28.78
CA LYS A 60 -35.64 20.82 28.09
C LYS A 60 -37.11 20.56 27.80
N THR A 61 -37.37 20.26 26.53
CA THR A 61 -38.65 19.71 26.08
C THR A 61 -38.38 18.30 25.52
N ILE A 62 -38.74 17.29 26.30
CA ILE A 62 -38.43 15.89 25.99
C ILE A 62 -39.66 15.02 26.33
N SER A 63 -40.02 14.15 25.44
CA SER A 63 -41.02 13.11 25.68
C SER A 63 -40.41 11.74 25.38
N ILE A 64 -40.31 10.89 26.39
CA ILE A 64 -39.69 9.57 26.35
C ILE A 64 -40.73 8.58 26.87
N LYS A 65 -40.94 7.49 26.11
CA LYS A 65 -41.83 6.39 26.52
C LYS A 65 -41.01 5.10 26.56
N GLN A 66 -41.13 4.36 27.67
CA GLN A 66 -40.54 3.03 27.86
C GLN A 66 -39.02 2.98 27.55
N ALA A 67 -38.23 3.90 28.05
CA ALA A 67 -36.79 3.93 27.87
C ALA A 67 -36.07 3.57 29.19
N ASN A 68 -34.92 2.93 29.07
CA ASN A 68 -34.05 2.71 30.21
C ASN A 68 -33.34 4.01 30.62
N LEU A 69 -32.80 4.04 31.84
CA LEU A 69 -32.14 5.23 32.38
C LEU A 69 -31.02 5.77 31.48
N GLU A 70 -30.25 4.89 30.90
CA GLU A 70 -29.15 5.25 29.98
C GLU A 70 -29.67 5.98 28.73
N GLN A 71 -30.74 5.48 28.13
CA GLN A 71 -31.39 6.15 27.01
C GLN A 71 -31.94 7.52 27.38
N VAL A 72 -32.54 7.64 28.59
CA VAL A 72 -33.05 8.91 29.11
C VAL A 72 -31.93 9.93 29.27
N LEU A 73 -30.82 9.57 29.92
CA LEU A 73 -29.68 10.45 30.14
C LEU A 73 -28.96 10.82 28.83
N ASN A 74 -28.79 9.86 27.93
CA ASN A 74 -28.20 10.13 26.62
C ASN A 74 -29.05 11.11 25.80
N LEU A 75 -30.37 11.02 25.87
CA LEU A 75 -31.25 11.96 25.19
C LEU A 75 -31.27 13.34 25.88
N LEU A 76 -31.31 13.37 27.22
CA LEU A 76 -31.31 14.59 28.03
C LEU A 76 -30.05 15.45 27.75
N PHE A 77 -28.88 14.80 27.66
CA PHE A 77 -27.60 15.48 27.50
C PHE A 77 -27.08 15.51 26.05
N LYS A 78 -27.85 14.99 25.09
CA LYS A 78 -27.43 14.90 23.66
C LYS A 78 -26.99 16.24 23.06
N SER A 79 -27.59 17.33 23.46
CA SER A 79 -27.30 18.70 22.99
C SER A 79 -26.47 19.54 23.97
N SER A 80 -26.05 18.98 25.10
CA SER A 80 -25.27 19.66 26.13
C SER A 80 -23.85 19.07 26.20
N ASN A 81 -22.89 19.87 26.65
CA ASN A 81 -21.51 19.40 26.86
C ASN A 81 -21.37 18.74 28.26
N ILE A 82 -22.26 17.78 28.54
CA ILE A 82 -22.29 17.02 29.79
C ILE A 82 -22.11 15.55 29.47
N SER A 83 -21.18 14.91 30.14
CA SER A 83 -21.00 13.45 30.18
C SER A 83 -21.47 12.93 31.54
N TRP A 84 -21.92 11.70 31.61
CA TRP A 84 -22.35 11.09 32.86
C TRP A 84 -21.67 9.72 33.03
N GLU A 85 -21.49 9.37 34.33
CA GLU A 85 -20.91 8.09 34.72
C GLU A 85 -21.73 7.52 35.87
N LYS A 86 -22.15 6.26 35.78
CA LYS A 86 -22.91 5.55 36.80
C LYS A 86 -21.96 4.83 37.74
N LEU A 87 -21.98 5.18 39.02
CA LEU A 87 -21.21 4.54 40.06
C LEU A 87 -22.15 4.05 41.17
N GLY A 88 -22.61 2.81 41.09
CA GLY A 88 -23.62 2.26 41.97
C GLY A 88 -24.96 3.00 41.84
N ARG A 89 -25.42 3.65 42.92
CA ARG A 89 -26.62 4.50 42.96
C ARG A 89 -26.37 5.93 42.53
N TYR A 90 -25.11 6.33 42.33
CA TYR A 90 -24.77 7.69 41.95
C TYR A 90 -24.58 7.84 40.45
N ILE A 91 -25.09 8.92 39.90
CA ILE A 91 -24.84 9.38 38.55
C ILE A 91 -24.04 10.67 38.61
N ILE A 92 -22.76 10.57 38.28
CA ILE A 92 -21.85 11.70 38.34
C ILE A 92 -21.91 12.43 37.00
N LEU A 93 -22.33 13.70 37.00
CA LEU A 93 -22.30 14.55 35.81
C LEU A 93 -20.96 15.29 35.76
N LYS A 94 -20.29 15.17 34.63
CA LYS A 94 -19.01 15.84 34.38
C LYS A 94 -19.15 16.73 33.15
N GLN A 95 -18.35 17.78 33.09
CA GLN A 95 -18.26 18.56 31.86
C GLN A 95 -17.70 17.64 30.76
N GLY A 96 -18.44 17.49 29.69
CA GLY A 96 -18.03 16.70 28.55
C GLY A 96 -16.80 17.33 27.89
N LYS A 97 -15.90 16.51 27.40
CA LYS A 97 -14.77 17.00 26.62
C LYS A 97 -15.27 17.32 25.20
N ARG A 98 -15.08 18.56 24.76
CA ARG A 98 -15.20 18.90 23.35
C ARG A 98 -13.97 18.38 22.62
N PHE A 99 -14.14 17.86 21.42
CA PHE A 99 -13.05 17.37 20.59
C PHE A 99 -13.00 18.16 19.29
N PHE A 100 -11.79 18.50 18.89
CA PHE A 100 -11.51 19.19 17.65
C PHE A 100 -10.53 18.40 16.80
N ILE A 101 -10.54 18.65 15.49
CA ILE A 101 -9.68 17.98 14.55
C ILE A 101 -8.42 18.81 14.34
N VAL A 102 -7.26 18.20 14.62
CA VAL A 102 -5.94 18.72 14.23
C VAL A 102 -5.45 17.90 13.04
N TYR A 103 -5.17 18.56 11.94
CA TYR A 103 -4.76 17.89 10.72
C TYR A 103 -3.71 18.69 9.95
N GLY A 104 -2.99 18.01 9.08
CA GLY A 104 -1.97 18.66 8.27
C GLY A 104 -1.08 17.69 7.54
N ARG A 105 0.07 18.20 7.12
CA ARG A 105 1.10 17.43 6.42
C ARG A 105 2.45 17.64 7.08
N ILE A 106 3.29 16.61 6.99
CA ILE A 106 4.68 16.66 7.43
C ILE A 106 5.56 16.61 6.19
N TYR A 107 6.53 17.52 6.13
CA TYR A 107 7.44 17.69 5.02
C TYR A 107 8.89 17.52 5.46
N ASP A 108 9.73 17.11 4.53
CA ASP A 108 11.18 17.30 4.63
C ASP A 108 11.51 18.78 4.45
N ARG A 109 12.33 19.34 5.33
CA ARG A 109 12.69 20.76 5.30
C ARG A 109 13.52 21.15 4.08
N GLY A 110 14.38 20.25 3.59
CA GLY A 110 15.27 20.52 2.48
C GLY A 110 14.58 20.42 1.13
N SER A 111 13.85 19.33 0.91
CA SER A 111 13.19 19.04 -0.38
C SER A 111 11.75 19.51 -0.46
N ARG A 112 11.08 19.73 0.68
CA ARG A 112 9.64 19.89 0.84
C ARG A 112 8.82 18.68 0.38
N GLU A 113 9.44 17.54 0.20
CA GLU A 113 8.74 16.29 -0.02
C GLU A 113 7.91 15.91 1.22
N ARG A 114 6.77 15.29 0.98
CA ARG A 114 5.86 14.81 2.03
C ARG A 114 6.46 13.59 2.73
N LEU A 115 6.50 13.56 4.07
CA LEU A 115 7.00 12.42 4.83
C LEU A 115 5.88 11.40 5.09
N ILE A 116 6.09 10.16 4.61
CA ILE A 116 5.16 9.04 4.73
C ILE A 116 5.50 8.27 6.01
N GLY A 117 4.50 7.90 6.84
CA GLY A 117 4.71 7.15 8.07
C GLY A 117 5.33 7.98 9.22
N ALA A 118 5.45 9.31 9.07
CA ALA A 118 5.90 10.18 10.15
C ALA A 118 4.87 10.22 11.28
N SER A 119 5.32 10.12 12.52
CA SER A 119 4.48 10.04 13.71
C SER A 119 4.17 11.40 14.29
N VAL A 120 2.91 11.62 14.68
CA VAL A 120 2.41 12.79 15.39
C VAL A 120 1.70 12.30 16.63
N TYR A 121 2.06 12.79 17.83
CA TYR A 121 1.44 12.33 19.06
C TYR A 121 1.56 13.34 20.21
N ASP A 122 0.59 13.31 21.12
CA ASP A 122 0.68 13.90 22.46
C ASP A 122 0.68 12.78 23.50
N SER A 123 1.79 12.61 24.22
CA SER A 123 1.96 11.53 25.19
C SER A 123 1.09 11.71 26.44
N ARG A 124 0.69 12.94 26.80
CA ARG A 124 -0.15 13.23 27.96
C ARG A 124 -1.60 12.87 27.68
N LEU A 125 -2.05 13.14 26.46
CA LEU A 125 -3.43 12.89 26.02
C LEU A 125 -3.61 11.49 25.42
N HIS A 126 -2.53 10.70 25.28
CA HIS A 126 -2.54 9.38 24.64
C HIS A 126 -3.19 9.38 23.24
N VAL A 127 -3.04 10.47 22.49
CA VAL A 127 -3.54 10.59 21.13
C VAL A 127 -2.38 10.63 20.13
N GLY A 128 -2.53 9.94 19.01
CA GLY A 128 -1.50 9.93 17.99
C GLY A 128 -1.94 9.30 16.67
N ALA A 129 -1.21 9.65 15.63
CA ALA A 129 -1.36 9.09 14.29
C ALA A 129 -0.02 9.09 13.57
N ALA A 130 0.10 8.25 12.54
CA ALA A 130 1.16 8.38 11.54
C ALA A 130 0.59 9.04 10.29
N THR A 131 1.44 9.73 9.53
CA THR A 131 1.04 10.24 8.22
C THR A 131 0.74 9.07 7.28
N ASN A 132 -0.28 9.24 6.45
CA ASN A 132 -0.63 8.28 5.43
C ASN A 132 0.40 8.28 4.26
N ASN A 133 0.16 7.46 3.24
CA ASN A 133 1.01 7.36 2.03
C ASN A 133 1.17 8.68 1.25
N TYR A 134 0.54 9.74 1.71
CA TYR A 134 0.54 11.08 1.09
C TYR A 134 1.03 12.16 2.04
N GLY A 135 1.67 11.78 3.15
CA GLY A 135 2.21 12.68 4.16
C GLY A 135 1.17 13.44 4.98
N PHE A 136 -0.12 13.02 4.91
CA PHE A 136 -1.23 13.67 5.59
C PHE A 136 -1.54 12.96 6.91
N TYR A 137 -1.78 13.72 7.97
CA TYR A 137 -2.23 13.22 9.26
C TYR A 137 -3.50 13.92 9.75
N THR A 138 -4.24 13.23 10.56
CA THR A 138 -5.43 13.75 11.26
C THR A 138 -5.46 13.21 12.68
N LEU A 139 -5.71 14.06 13.65
CA LEU A 139 -5.91 13.72 15.06
C LEU A 139 -7.22 14.35 15.54
N ILE A 140 -7.97 13.65 16.36
CA ILE A 140 -9.10 14.19 17.09
C ILE A 140 -8.66 14.33 18.55
N VAL A 141 -8.59 15.57 19.03
CA VAL A 141 -7.94 15.95 20.28
C VAL A 141 -8.95 16.71 21.14
N PRO A 142 -9.01 16.48 22.47
CA PRO A 142 -9.86 17.25 23.35
C PRO A 142 -9.45 18.72 23.39
N GLU A 143 -10.42 19.61 23.62
CA GLU A 143 -10.20 21.04 23.87
C GLU A 143 -9.22 21.24 25.02
N GLY A 144 -8.31 22.22 24.91
CA GLY A 144 -7.33 22.54 25.93
C GLY A 144 -5.90 22.63 25.44
N GLU A 145 -4.96 22.51 26.37
CA GLU A 145 -3.53 22.50 26.06
C GLU A 145 -3.12 21.20 25.34
N VAL A 146 -2.48 21.34 24.21
CA VAL A 146 -2.00 20.25 23.35
C VAL A 146 -0.51 20.45 23.10
N CYS A 147 0.27 19.36 23.24
CA CYS A 147 1.69 19.33 22.90
C CYS A 147 1.94 18.21 21.89
N LEU A 148 1.92 18.56 20.60
CA LEU A 148 2.17 17.61 19.53
C LEU A 148 3.67 17.42 19.29
N ASN A 149 4.10 16.18 19.39
CA ASN A 149 5.45 15.75 19.05
C ASN A 149 5.44 15.11 17.65
N TYR A 150 6.34 15.56 16.80
CA TYR A 150 6.53 15.09 15.45
C TYR A 150 7.85 14.33 15.33
N SER A 151 7.83 13.13 14.79
CA SER A 151 9.00 12.26 14.70
C SER A 151 9.00 11.43 13.43
N TYR A 152 10.16 11.35 12.80
CA TYR A 152 10.40 10.46 11.67
C TYR A 152 11.83 9.90 11.74
N VAL A 153 12.05 8.68 11.22
CA VAL A 153 13.36 8.04 11.25
C VAL A 153 14.34 8.82 10.38
N GLY A 154 15.51 9.15 10.93
CA GLY A 154 16.53 9.97 10.25
C GLY A 154 16.29 11.48 10.33
N TYR A 155 15.31 11.95 11.14
CA TYR A 155 14.97 13.37 11.28
C TYR A 155 15.01 13.83 12.74
N GLN A 156 15.31 15.10 12.93
CA GLN A 156 15.22 15.75 14.23
C GLN A 156 13.75 15.85 14.65
N ARG A 157 13.47 15.57 15.93
CA ARG A 157 12.12 15.71 16.49
C ARG A 157 11.75 17.18 16.55
N ALA A 158 10.48 17.47 16.29
CA ALA A 158 9.86 18.78 16.50
C ALA A 158 8.71 18.66 17.48
N SER A 159 8.50 19.69 18.31
CA SER A 159 7.36 19.77 19.22
C SER A 159 6.66 21.10 19.04
N PHE A 160 5.33 21.07 19.07
CA PHE A 160 4.51 22.27 18.95
C PHE A 160 3.43 22.28 20.03
N GLN A 161 3.43 23.32 20.87
CA GLN A 161 2.49 23.49 21.98
C GLN A 161 1.55 24.65 21.70
N PHE A 162 0.25 24.43 21.92
CA PHE A 162 -0.80 25.43 21.69
C PHE A 162 -2.06 25.07 22.47
N TYR A 163 -2.98 26.03 22.55
CA TYR A 163 -4.31 25.83 23.17
C TYR A 163 -5.34 25.60 22.05
N LEU A 164 -5.95 24.41 22.02
CA LEU A 164 -6.91 23.98 20.99
C LEU A 164 -8.34 24.42 21.37
N LYS A 165 -8.98 25.25 20.52
CA LYS A 165 -10.36 25.76 20.69
C LYS A 165 -11.27 25.46 19.51
N SER A 166 -10.69 25.09 18.36
CA SER A 166 -11.39 24.80 17.10
C SER A 166 -10.56 23.88 16.24
N ASP A 167 -11.15 23.35 15.18
CA ASP A 167 -10.42 22.57 14.16
C ASP A 167 -9.24 23.39 13.64
N THR A 168 -8.06 22.77 13.66
CA THR A 168 -6.79 23.48 13.43
C THR A 168 -5.93 22.75 12.40
N VAL A 169 -5.36 23.51 11.46
CA VAL A 169 -4.42 23.01 10.45
C VAL A 169 -3.00 23.31 10.90
N ILE A 170 -2.14 22.27 10.96
CA ILE A 170 -0.73 22.43 11.32
C ILE A 170 0.13 21.66 10.31
N HIS A 171 0.93 22.38 9.55
CA HIS A 171 1.95 21.82 8.66
C HIS A 171 3.31 21.96 9.32
N ILE A 172 4.10 20.89 9.33
CA ILE A 172 5.43 20.85 9.97
C ILE A 172 6.49 20.42 8.96
N GLU A 173 7.63 21.08 9.03
CA GLU A 173 8.85 20.71 8.32
C GLU A 173 9.83 20.07 9.31
N LEU A 174 10.24 18.82 9.07
CA LEU A 174 11.27 18.15 9.85
C LEU A 174 12.63 18.31 9.18
N LYS A 175 13.67 18.55 9.99
CA LYS A 175 15.05 18.69 9.53
C LYS A 175 15.71 17.31 9.52
N PRO A 176 16.34 16.88 8.39
CA PRO A 176 17.14 15.65 8.36
C PRO A 176 18.30 15.73 9.37
N MET A 177 18.62 14.62 10.01
CA MET A 177 19.84 14.49 10.80
C MET A 177 20.99 14.16 9.86
N LEU A 178 21.88 15.13 9.66
CA LEU A 178 23.13 14.96 8.93
C LEU A 178 24.21 14.45 9.91
N ASN A 179 24.20 13.19 10.27
CA ASN A 179 25.33 12.57 10.96
C ASN A 179 26.09 11.70 9.97
N LEU A 180 27.29 12.14 9.61
CA LEU A 180 28.22 11.44 8.72
C LEU A 180 29.02 10.34 9.44
N ASP A 181 29.01 10.27 10.78
CA ASP A 181 29.98 9.46 11.53
C ASP A 181 29.43 8.18 12.19
N GLU A 182 28.14 8.00 12.30
CA GLU A 182 27.54 6.71 12.70
C GLU A 182 26.06 6.74 12.38
N ILE A 183 25.58 5.81 11.53
CA ILE A 183 24.15 5.59 11.40
C ILE A 183 23.71 4.83 12.66
N VAL A 184 23.69 5.52 13.78
CA VAL A 184 22.94 5.07 14.94
C VAL A 184 21.47 5.18 14.53
N VAL A 185 20.89 4.08 14.14
CA VAL A 185 19.44 3.96 14.00
C VAL A 185 18.85 4.07 15.41
N VAL A 186 18.83 5.29 15.93
CA VAL A 186 18.07 5.61 17.13
C VAL A 186 16.62 5.46 16.71
N GLN A 187 16.09 4.28 16.90
CA GLN A 187 14.67 4.07 16.73
C GLN A 187 13.99 4.99 17.76
N PRO A 188 13.31 6.06 17.33
CA PRO A 188 12.67 6.96 18.27
C PRO A 188 11.73 6.13 19.14
N ASN A 189 11.75 6.34 20.44
CA ASN A 189 10.82 5.68 21.35
C ASN A 189 9.41 6.24 21.12
N ILE A 190 8.82 5.82 19.99
CA ILE A 190 7.47 6.19 19.58
C ILE A 190 6.55 5.20 20.25
N PRO A 191 5.55 5.69 21.02
CA PRO A 191 4.59 4.81 21.66
C PRO A 191 3.96 3.85 20.65
N GLY A 192 3.85 2.57 21.02
CA GLY A 192 3.36 1.52 20.13
C GLY A 192 1.96 1.79 19.55
N TRP A 193 1.14 2.55 20.27
CA TRP A 193 -0.22 2.94 19.84
C TRP A 193 -0.23 4.00 18.72
N VAL A 194 0.87 4.73 18.52
CA VAL A 194 1.01 5.72 17.43
C VAL A 194 1.26 5.04 16.09
N LYS A 195 2.01 3.91 16.10
CA LYS A 195 2.32 3.19 14.86
C LYS A 195 1.06 2.59 14.26
N ASN A 196 0.75 2.98 13.04
CA ASN A 196 -0.39 2.47 12.27
C ASN A 196 -0.16 1.04 11.72
N SER A 197 0.69 0.25 12.34
CA SER A 197 0.96 -1.10 11.86
C SER A 197 -0.24 -2.02 12.09
N GLN A 198 -0.77 -2.55 11.00
CA GLN A 198 -1.70 -3.68 11.04
C GLN A 198 -0.93 -4.99 11.26
N PRO A 199 -1.60 -6.07 11.69
CA PRO A 199 -0.98 -7.38 11.79
C PRO A 199 -0.32 -7.77 10.45
N GLY A 200 0.98 -8.12 10.48
CA GLY A 200 1.71 -8.50 9.27
C GLY A 200 2.20 -7.35 8.38
N GLN A 201 1.89 -6.09 8.68
CA GLN A 201 2.43 -4.94 7.97
C GLN A 201 3.87 -4.64 8.40
N VAL A 202 4.73 -4.42 7.41
CA VAL A 202 6.07 -3.86 7.59
C VAL A 202 6.16 -2.61 6.71
N GLU A 203 6.35 -1.47 7.34
CA GLU A 203 6.57 -0.20 6.66
C GLU A 203 8.01 0.22 6.86
N PHE A 204 8.70 0.56 5.78
CA PHE A 204 10.07 1.03 5.86
C PHE A 204 10.42 2.01 4.74
N PRO A 205 11.15 3.08 5.06
CA PRO A 205 11.71 3.97 4.04
C PRO A 205 12.86 3.28 3.31
N ILE A 206 13.09 3.65 2.07
CA ILE A 206 14.06 2.98 1.19
C ILE A 206 15.50 2.98 1.72
N PHE A 207 15.91 3.99 2.50
CA PHE A 207 17.27 4.03 3.05
C PHE A 207 17.59 2.79 3.91
N THR A 208 16.58 2.17 4.55
CA THR A 208 16.74 0.91 5.28
C THR A 208 17.19 -0.22 4.36
N ALA A 209 16.71 -0.25 3.11
CA ALA A 209 17.13 -1.22 2.10
C ALA A 209 18.52 -0.93 1.53
N THR A 210 18.99 0.31 1.59
CA THR A 210 20.34 0.69 1.10
C THR A 210 21.48 0.29 2.04
N VAL A 211 21.17 0.03 3.32
CA VAL A 211 22.13 -0.46 4.33
C VAL A 211 22.44 -1.96 4.15
N ILE A 212 21.57 -2.70 3.46
CA ILE A 212 21.76 -4.13 3.21
C ILE A 212 22.89 -4.35 2.21
N PRO A 213 23.69 -5.44 2.36
CA PRO A 213 24.77 -5.77 1.43
C PRO A 213 24.31 -5.76 -0.02
N LYS A 214 25.02 -5.02 -0.85
CA LYS A 214 24.69 -4.85 -2.27
C LYS A 214 25.19 -6.05 -3.07
N LEU A 215 24.32 -6.67 -3.84
CA LEU A 215 24.71 -7.71 -4.77
C LEU A 215 25.31 -7.04 -6.03
N LEU A 216 26.60 -7.26 -6.27
CA LEU A 216 27.35 -6.70 -7.41
C LEU A 216 27.23 -5.15 -7.52
N GLY A 217 27.10 -4.48 -6.37
CA GLY A 217 26.97 -3.03 -6.28
C GLY A 217 25.52 -2.50 -6.39
N GLU A 218 24.54 -3.38 -6.58
CA GLU A 218 23.13 -3.02 -6.67
C GLU A 218 22.37 -3.20 -5.35
N SER A 219 21.69 -2.15 -4.89
CA SER A 219 20.71 -2.24 -3.81
C SER A 219 19.40 -2.77 -4.38
N ASP A 220 18.90 -3.89 -3.89
CA ASP A 220 17.70 -4.53 -4.40
C ASP A 220 16.62 -4.59 -3.30
N LEU A 221 15.43 -4.02 -3.60
CA LEU A 221 14.31 -3.95 -2.68
C LEU A 221 13.78 -5.33 -2.30
N LEU A 222 13.68 -6.25 -3.27
CA LEU A 222 13.16 -7.60 -2.99
C LEU A 222 14.13 -8.40 -2.13
N LYS A 223 15.45 -8.17 -2.27
CA LYS A 223 16.46 -8.77 -1.38
C LYS A 223 16.32 -8.27 0.06
N ALA A 224 15.99 -6.98 0.23
CA ALA A 224 15.69 -6.44 1.55
C ALA A 224 14.47 -7.12 2.19
N VAL A 225 13.41 -7.30 1.43
CA VAL A 225 12.18 -7.96 1.90
C VAL A 225 12.38 -9.43 2.24
N GLN A 226 13.29 -10.12 1.57
CA GLN A 226 13.64 -11.52 1.85
C GLN A 226 14.23 -11.73 3.26
N LEU A 227 14.74 -10.68 3.92
CA LEU A 227 15.24 -10.74 5.28
C LEU A 227 14.13 -10.71 6.34
N PHE A 228 12.89 -10.41 5.97
CA PHE A 228 11.81 -10.38 6.95
C PHE A 228 11.29 -11.77 7.30
N PRO A 229 10.92 -12.01 8.57
CA PRO A 229 10.34 -13.28 9.01
C PRO A 229 9.11 -13.66 8.19
N GLY A 230 9.05 -14.94 7.77
CA GLY A 230 7.95 -15.47 6.96
C GLY A 230 8.06 -15.17 5.46
N VAL A 231 9.18 -14.63 5.00
CA VAL A 231 9.51 -14.46 3.57
C VAL A 231 10.64 -15.42 3.22
N ARG A 232 10.48 -16.16 2.13
CA ARG A 232 11.50 -17.06 1.60
C ARG A 232 11.84 -16.67 0.17
N VAL A 233 13.07 -16.92 -0.22
CA VAL A 233 13.50 -16.92 -1.63
C VAL A 233 12.85 -18.13 -2.31
N GLY A 234 12.43 -17.99 -3.55
CA GLY A 234 11.98 -19.13 -4.35
C GLY A 234 13.09 -20.15 -4.57
N MET A 235 13.39 -20.55 -5.78
CA MET A 235 14.61 -21.31 -6.05
C MET A 235 15.83 -20.38 -5.97
N GLU A 236 16.98 -20.91 -5.52
CA GLU A 236 18.27 -20.20 -5.61
C GLU A 236 18.51 -19.73 -7.04
N GLY A 237 18.79 -18.43 -7.22
CA GLY A 237 19.04 -17.81 -8.51
C GLY A 237 17.81 -17.49 -9.37
N ILE A 238 16.60 -17.86 -8.94
CA ILE A 238 15.36 -17.46 -9.62
C ILE A 238 14.53 -16.64 -8.62
N ALA A 239 14.40 -15.35 -8.85
CA ALA A 239 13.73 -14.47 -7.93
C ALA A 239 12.22 -14.64 -7.93
N GLY A 240 11.75 -14.20 -6.90
CA GLY A 240 10.39 -14.10 -6.42
C GLY A 240 10.44 -14.25 -4.92
N ILE A 241 9.49 -13.68 -4.27
CA ILE A 241 9.28 -13.89 -2.84
C ILE A 241 8.16 -14.91 -2.66
N LEU A 242 8.35 -15.83 -1.74
CA LEU A 242 7.33 -16.72 -1.22
C LEU A 242 6.99 -16.25 0.18
N VAL A 243 5.76 -15.85 0.42
CA VAL A 243 5.35 -15.26 1.69
C VAL A 243 4.38 -16.19 2.39
N ARG A 244 4.73 -16.61 3.61
CA ARG A 244 3.91 -17.50 4.47
C ARG A 244 3.36 -18.73 3.75
N GLY A 245 4.17 -19.33 2.87
CA GLY A 245 3.82 -20.56 2.15
C GLY A 245 3.02 -20.36 0.86
N GLY A 246 2.71 -19.11 0.49
CA GLY A 246 2.05 -18.80 -0.78
C GLY A 246 3.02 -18.81 -1.97
N ASN A 247 2.47 -18.85 -3.18
CA ASN A 247 3.19 -18.88 -4.44
C ASN A 247 3.62 -17.47 -4.90
N ARG A 248 4.43 -17.41 -5.95
CA ARG A 248 4.94 -16.14 -6.50
C ARG A 248 3.86 -15.26 -7.11
N ASP A 249 2.93 -15.86 -7.82
CA ASP A 249 1.79 -15.23 -8.47
C ASP A 249 0.71 -14.75 -7.50
N GLU A 250 0.79 -15.20 -6.24
CA GLU A 250 -0.09 -14.75 -5.17
C GLU A 250 0.36 -13.44 -4.50
N ASN A 251 1.49 -12.87 -4.92
CA ASN A 251 2.01 -11.60 -4.42
C ASN A 251 1.65 -10.47 -5.37
N GLN A 252 1.11 -9.38 -4.84
CA GLN A 252 0.84 -8.16 -5.60
C GLN A 252 1.93 -7.12 -5.39
N PHE A 253 2.42 -6.56 -6.47
CA PHE A 253 3.34 -5.42 -6.47
C PHE A 253 2.64 -4.20 -7.05
N LEU A 254 2.72 -3.07 -6.35
CA LEU A 254 2.15 -1.80 -6.77
C LEU A 254 3.23 -0.73 -6.77
N ILE A 255 3.32 0.06 -7.83
CA ILE A 255 4.09 1.32 -7.87
C ILE A 255 3.10 2.48 -7.92
N ASP A 256 3.00 3.27 -6.85
CA ASP A 256 2.04 4.39 -6.75
C ASP A 256 0.61 3.96 -7.16
N ASP A 257 0.13 2.80 -6.67
CA ASP A 257 -1.16 2.15 -6.99
C ASP A 257 -1.26 1.51 -8.39
N ILE A 258 -0.24 1.59 -9.25
CA ILE A 258 -0.19 0.92 -10.55
C ILE A 258 0.33 -0.51 -10.37
N PRO A 259 -0.41 -1.56 -10.75
CA PRO A 259 0.03 -2.93 -10.57
C PRO A 259 1.16 -3.32 -11.53
N LEU A 260 2.02 -4.24 -11.06
CA LEU A 260 3.08 -4.87 -11.83
C LEU A 260 2.88 -6.37 -11.86
N TYR A 261 2.90 -6.95 -13.05
CA TYR A 261 2.73 -8.40 -13.23
C TYR A 261 4.03 -9.19 -13.20
N ASN A 262 5.15 -8.56 -13.52
CA ASN A 262 6.48 -9.14 -13.36
C ASN A 262 7.39 -8.14 -12.65
N ALA A 263 7.76 -8.45 -11.43
CA ALA A 263 8.59 -7.59 -10.57
C ALA A 263 10.08 -7.88 -10.66
N ASN A 264 10.52 -8.69 -11.64
CA ASN A 264 11.88 -9.21 -11.68
C ASN A 264 12.52 -9.11 -13.05
N HIS A 265 13.85 -8.88 -13.05
CA HIS A 265 14.74 -8.96 -14.19
C HIS A 265 15.66 -10.17 -14.09
N LEU A 266 16.27 -10.59 -15.21
CA LEU A 266 17.24 -11.66 -15.33
C LEU A 266 16.79 -12.91 -14.57
N LEU A 267 15.57 -13.41 -14.91
CA LEU A 267 14.97 -14.57 -14.25
C LEU A 267 14.92 -14.46 -12.73
N GLY A 268 15.10 -13.22 -12.21
CA GLY A 268 14.93 -12.90 -10.81
C GLY A 268 16.17 -12.58 -10.02
N PHE A 269 17.27 -12.40 -10.63
CA PHE A 269 18.47 -11.92 -9.94
C PHE A 269 18.32 -10.48 -9.45
N PHE A 270 17.52 -9.65 -10.15
CA PHE A 270 17.27 -8.26 -9.81
C PHE A 270 15.78 -7.95 -9.83
N SER A 271 15.37 -7.01 -8.98
CA SER A 271 14.02 -6.46 -9.04
C SER A 271 13.92 -5.33 -10.07
N VAL A 272 12.69 -5.08 -10.56
CA VAL A 272 12.39 -3.92 -11.42
C VAL A 272 12.41 -2.60 -10.64
N PHE A 273 12.56 -2.64 -9.31
CA PHE A 273 12.50 -1.47 -8.46
C PHE A 273 13.87 -0.79 -8.38
N ASN A 274 13.99 0.37 -9.04
CA ASN A 274 15.16 1.21 -8.87
C ASN A 274 15.09 1.90 -7.50
N SER A 275 16.03 1.57 -6.59
CA SER A 275 16.10 2.13 -5.25
C SER A 275 16.16 3.66 -5.22
N ASP A 276 16.74 4.28 -6.26
CA ASP A 276 16.89 5.73 -6.32
C ASP A 276 15.55 6.44 -6.59
N ALA A 277 14.60 5.75 -7.24
CA ALA A 277 13.24 6.22 -7.48
C ALA A 277 12.31 6.02 -6.29
N VAL A 278 12.58 5.02 -5.43
CA VAL A 278 11.67 4.62 -4.35
C VAL A 278 11.84 5.54 -3.14
N LYS A 279 10.73 5.86 -2.48
CA LYS A 279 10.67 6.64 -1.25
C LYS A 279 10.34 5.78 -0.05
N ASN A 280 9.24 5.03 -0.13
CA ASN A 280 8.72 4.21 0.96
C ASN A 280 8.12 2.92 0.44
N VAL A 281 8.10 1.89 1.29
CA VAL A 281 7.54 0.58 1.00
C VAL A 281 6.63 0.16 2.13
N ASN A 282 5.39 -0.19 1.79
CA ASN A 282 4.45 -0.87 2.67
C ASN A 282 4.31 -2.31 2.22
N PHE A 283 4.78 -3.22 3.04
CA PHE A 283 4.72 -4.64 2.79
C PHE A 283 3.74 -5.32 3.75
N TYR A 284 2.70 -5.94 3.21
CA TYR A 284 1.66 -6.65 3.94
C TYR A 284 1.83 -8.16 3.73
N LYS A 285 2.02 -8.90 4.82
CA LYS A 285 2.19 -10.36 4.81
C LYS A 285 0.88 -11.04 5.25
N SER A 286 0.10 -11.54 4.30
CA SER A 286 -1.14 -12.32 4.47
C SER A 286 -2.32 -11.65 5.21
N SER A 287 -2.14 -10.56 5.91
CA SER A 287 -3.23 -9.80 6.52
C SER A 287 -3.15 -8.37 6.03
N PHE A 288 -3.91 -8.05 5.03
CA PHE A 288 -3.89 -6.73 4.43
C PHE A 288 -5.25 -6.03 4.57
N PRO A 289 -5.25 -4.68 4.63
CA PRO A 289 -6.45 -3.87 4.73
C PRO A 289 -7.51 -4.23 3.68
N ALA A 290 -8.78 -3.97 3.97
CA ALA A 290 -9.90 -4.25 3.07
C ALA A 290 -9.80 -3.52 1.71
N ARG A 291 -9.03 -2.42 1.64
CA ARG A 291 -8.71 -1.70 0.38
C ARG A 291 -7.91 -2.53 -0.64
N TYR A 292 -7.25 -3.59 -0.21
CA TYR A 292 -6.51 -4.49 -1.08
C TYR A 292 -7.25 -5.81 -1.25
N GLY A 293 -7.09 -6.45 -2.40
CA GLY A 293 -7.67 -7.76 -2.70
C GLY A 293 -7.14 -8.34 -4.00
N GLY A 294 -7.65 -9.51 -4.39
CA GLY A 294 -7.26 -10.19 -5.62
C GLY A 294 -5.96 -10.99 -5.54
N HIS A 295 -5.27 -11.00 -4.39
CA HIS A 295 -4.05 -11.77 -4.15
C HIS A 295 -4.11 -12.43 -2.77
N LEU A 296 -3.47 -13.60 -2.62
CA LEU A 296 -3.64 -14.45 -1.45
C LEU A 296 -2.50 -14.35 -0.44
N SER A 297 -1.27 -14.04 -0.89
CA SER A 297 -0.07 -14.17 -0.07
C SER A 297 0.43 -12.84 0.47
N SER A 298 0.74 -11.87 -0.38
CA SER A 298 1.25 -10.57 0.07
C SER A 298 0.94 -9.42 -0.88
N ILE A 299 1.04 -8.21 -0.34
CA ILE A 299 0.94 -6.97 -1.10
C ILE A 299 2.15 -6.09 -0.77
N MET A 300 2.84 -5.63 -1.79
CA MET A 300 3.92 -4.67 -1.67
C MET A 300 3.52 -3.38 -2.38
N ASP A 301 3.22 -2.34 -1.59
CA ASP A 301 2.84 -1.02 -2.07
C ASP A 301 4.06 -0.08 -1.99
N ILE A 302 4.59 0.28 -3.14
CA ILE A 302 5.83 1.03 -3.31
C ILE A 302 5.47 2.45 -3.75
N ARG A 303 5.99 3.43 -3.01
CA ARG A 303 5.78 4.84 -3.30
C ARG A 303 7.06 5.45 -3.87
N LEU A 304 6.93 6.11 -5.02
CA LEU A 304 8.04 6.82 -5.67
C LEU A 304 8.25 8.20 -5.04
N LYS A 305 9.48 8.71 -5.11
CA LYS A 305 9.82 10.09 -4.76
C LYS A 305 9.00 11.06 -5.58
N GLU A 306 8.61 12.17 -4.96
CA GLU A 306 7.86 13.24 -5.64
C GLU A 306 8.78 14.25 -6.34
N GLY A 307 10.05 14.23 -5.99
CA GLY A 307 11.06 15.17 -6.43
C GLY A 307 11.16 16.41 -5.55
N ASN A 308 12.34 17.01 -5.54
CA ASN A 308 12.64 18.19 -4.74
C ASN A 308 11.87 19.42 -5.25
N LEU A 309 11.17 20.13 -4.35
CA LEU A 309 10.41 21.34 -4.66
C LEU A 309 11.22 22.63 -4.55
N GLN A 310 12.48 22.56 -4.07
CA GLN A 310 13.33 23.72 -3.78
C GLN A 310 14.51 23.83 -4.73
N GLU A 311 15.23 22.74 -4.95
CA GLU A 311 16.52 22.70 -5.62
C GLU A 311 16.60 21.52 -6.60
N TYR A 312 17.48 21.65 -7.59
CA TYR A 312 17.80 20.57 -8.50
C TYR A 312 18.85 19.67 -7.91
N HIS A 313 18.60 18.38 -7.93
CA HIS A 313 19.54 17.34 -7.54
C HIS A 313 19.68 16.32 -8.65
N GLY A 314 20.87 15.78 -8.81
CA GLY A 314 21.14 14.73 -9.76
C GLY A 314 22.21 13.78 -9.25
N SER A 315 22.09 12.53 -9.62
CA SER A 315 23.11 11.50 -9.37
C SER A 315 23.28 10.62 -10.59
N PHE A 316 24.52 10.27 -10.85
CA PHE A 316 24.88 9.30 -11.87
C PHE A 316 25.82 8.27 -11.24
N SER A 317 25.54 7.00 -11.44
CA SER A 317 26.39 5.93 -10.94
C SER A 317 26.65 4.88 -12.01
N ILE A 318 27.88 4.40 -12.07
CA ILE A 318 28.32 3.30 -12.93
C ILE A 318 28.74 2.16 -12.00
N GLY A 319 28.00 1.08 -12.03
CA GLY A 319 28.32 -0.15 -11.33
C GLY A 319 28.96 -1.19 -12.27
N LEU A 320 29.27 -2.37 -11.73
CA LEU A 320 29.82 -3.47 -12.51
C LEU A 320 28.84 -3.97 -13.59
N LEU A 321 27.54 -3.99 -13.30
CA LEU A 321 26.52 -4.57 -14.16
C LEU A 321 25.58 -3.54 -14.76
N SER A 322 25.38 -2.40 -14.11
CA SER A 322 24.39 -1.40 -14.53
C SER A 322 24.87 0.02 -14.30
N SER A 323 24.31 0.93 -15.07
CA SER A 323 24.38 2.37 -14.81
C SER A 323 23.01 2.87 -14.39
N LYS A 324 23.02 3.86 -13.49
CA LYS A 324 21.83 4.54 -12.98
C LYS A 324 21.98 6.03 -13.17
N PHE A 325 20.87 6.65 -13.46
CA PHE A 325 20.73 8.09 -13.56
C PHE A 325 19.51 8.52 -12.77
N ASN A 326 19.64 9.56 -11.98
CA ASN A 326 18.53 10.21 -11.29
C ASN A 326 18.68 11.73 -11.44
N ILE A 327 17.58 12.41 -11.75
CA ILE A 327 17.47 13.86 -11.71
C ILE A 327 16.11 14.23 -11.15
N GLU A 328 16.12 15.20 -10.23
CA GLU A 328 14.92 15.72 -9.60
C GLU A 328 15.05 17.22 -9.37
N GLY A 329 13.93 17.91 -9.29
CA GLY A 329 13.93 19.34 -9.03
C GLY A 329 12.57 19.98 -9.20
N PRO A 330 12.48 21.30 -8.93
CA PRO A 330 11.27 22.07 -9.12
C PRO A 330 11.04 22.38 -10.62
N ILE A 331 9.80 22.18 -11.09
CA ILE A 331 9.31 22.82 -12.31
C ILE A 331 8.88 24.26 -11.97
N GLU A 332 8.18 24.42 -10.84
CA GLU A 332 7.85 25.69 -10.21
C GLU A 332 8.10 25.54 -8.70
N ARG A 333 9.01 26.35 -8.15
CA ARG A 333 9.39 26.26 -6.73
C ARG A 333 8.16 26.26 -5.81
N ASN A 334 8.15 25.35 -4.83
CA ASN A 334 7.08 25.13 -3.86
C ASN A 334 5.74 24.65 -4.43
N ARG A 335 5.59 24.51 -5.76
CA ARG A 335 4.31 24.14 -6.38
C ARG A 335 4.39 22.91 -7.25
N SER A 336 5.45 22.70 -8.00
CA SER A 336 5.57 21.53 -8.84
C SER A 336 6.99 21.02 -8.93
N SER A 337 7.13 19.70 -8.93
CA SER A 337 8.40 19.00 -8.99
C SER A 337 8.35 17.86 -9.99
N PHE A 338 9.53 17.41 -10.37
CA PHE A 338 9.72 16.21 -11.13
C PHE A 338 10.79 15.32 -10.48
N ASN A 339 10.66 14.02 -10.67
CA ASN A 339 11.71 13.02 -10.42
C ASN A 339 11.76 12.09 -11.63
N ILE A 340 12.95 11.94 -12.23
CA ILE A 340 13.22 11.08 -13.38
C ILE A 340 14.37 10.17 -13.00
N THR A 341 14.15 8.87 -13.04
CA THR A 341 15.19 7.87 -12.84
C THR A 341 15.27 6.92 -13.99
N ALA A 342 16.47 6.53 -14.37
CA ALA A 342 16.73 5.51 -15.37
C ALA A 342 17.81 4.55 -14.88
N ARG A 343 17.66 3.27 -15.22
CA ARG A 343 18.65 2.22 -14.96
C ARG A 343 18.75 1.33 -16.19
N ARG A 344 19.99 0.98 -16.60
CA ARG A 344 20.23 0.00 -17.67
C ARG A 344 21.41 -0.88 -17.31
N THR A 345 21.25 -2.19 -17.54
CA THR A 345 22.36 -3.14 -17.51
C THR A 345 23.04 -3.22 -18.89
N TYR A 346 24.31 -3.62 -18.89
CA TYR A 346 25.13 -3.75 -20.11
C TYR A 346 25.84 -5.10 -20.22
N LEU A 347 25.18 -6.18 -19.75
CA LEU A 347 25.70 -7.55 -19.92
C LEU A 347 25.87 -7.93 -21.40
N ASP A 348 25.09 -7.34 -22.29
CA ASP A 348 25.23 -7.44 -23.74
C ASP A 348 26.57 -6.85 -24.26
N LEU A 349 27.08 -5.80 -23.63
CA LEU A 349 28.34 -5.17 -23.97
C LEU A 349 29.52 -5.91 -23.32
N LEU A 350 29.42 -6.25 -22.03
CA LEU A 350 30.47 -6.95 -21.29
C LEU A 350 30.73 -8.38 -21.82
N GLY A 351 29.69 -9.06 -22.31
CA GLY A 351 29.80 -10.39 -22.89
C GLY A 351 30.49 -10.41 -24.27
N ALA A 352 30.44 -9.31 -25.01
CA ALA A 352 30.93 -9.26 -26.38
C ALA A 352 32.43 -9.64 -26.54
N PRO A 353 33.38 -9.10 -25.74
CA PRO A 353 34.79 -9.50 -25.85
C PRO A 353 35.04 -10.95 -25.39
N ILE A 354 34.28 -11.43 -24.38
CA ILE A 354 34.38 -12.81 -23.88
C ILE A 354 33.98 -13.80 -24.99
N TYR A 355 32.86 -13.53 -25.66
CA TYR A 355 32.41 -14.37 -26.79
C TYR A 355 33.34 -14.27 -27.98
N ALA A 356 33.95 -13.11 -28.23
CA ALA A 356 34.95 -12.99 -29.30
C ALA A 356 36.20 -13.88 -29.03
N ALA A 357 36.68 -13.93 -27.80
CA ALA A 357 37.79 -14.77 -27.40
C ALA A 357 37.45 -16.27 -27.50
N ILE A 358 36.28 -16.68 -27.02
CA ILE A 358 35.85 -18.10 -27.07
C ILE A 358 35.61 -18.57 -28.49
N ASN A 359 35.01 -17.75 -29.36
CA ASN A 359 34.64 -18.10 -30.72
C ASN A 359 35.84 -18.20 -31.68
N ASN A 360 36.99 -17.63 -31.29
CA ASN A 360 38.21 -17.74 -32.13
C ASN A 360 38.83 -19.14 -32.12
N THR A 361 38.39 -20.06 -31.29
CA THR A 361 38.99 -21.37 -31.05
C THR A 361 38.08 -22.56 -31.45
N LYS A 362 36.86 -22.32 -31.95
CA LYS A 362 35.83 -23.37 -32.16
C LYS A 362 35.12 -23.24 -33.52
N ASP A 363 34.71 -24.39 -34.10
CA ASP A 363 33.78 -24.46 -35.22
C ASP A 363 32.37 -23.97 -34.90
N SER A 364 32.07 -23.76 -33.64
CA SER A 364 30.81 -23.20 -33.12
C SER A 364 30.98 -21.77 -32.65
N LYS A 365 30.19 -20.86 -33.20
CA LYS A 365 30.14 -19.46 -32.81
C LYS A 365 28.87 -19.19 -32.03
N GLU A 366 29.00 -18.88 -30.71
CA GLU A 366 27.88 -18.53 -29.87
C GLU A 366 27.94 -17.06 -29.44
N LYS A 367 26.79 -16.44 -29.36
CA LYS A 367 26.65 -15.06 -28.84
C LYS A 367 25.37 -14.92 -28.06
N ILE A 368 25.51 -14.54 -26.79
CA ILE A 368 24.39 -14.22 -25.89
C ILE A 368 24.49 -12.74 -25.56
N GLY A 369 23.38 -12.01 -25.68
CA GLY A 369 23.25 -10.63 -25.25
C GLY A 369 22.01 -10.51 -24.39
N TYR A 370 22.16 -9.93 -23.23
CA TYR A 370 21.07 -9.63 -22.31
C TYR A 370 21.24 -8.22 -21.74
N ASN A 371 20.14 -7.50 -21.69
CA ASN A 371 20.05 -6.25 -20.94
C ASN A 371 18.64 -6.05 -20.41
N PHE A 372 18.50 -5.23 -19.37
CA PHE A 372 17.23 -4.67 -18.96
C PHE A 372 17.34 -3.16 -18.82
N THR A 373 16.20 -2.50 -18.88
CA THR A 373 16.08 -1.05 -18.75
C THR A 373 14.86 -0.73 -17.90
N ASP A 374 15.04 0.15 -16.91
CA ASP A 374 13.98 0.71 -16.10
C ASP A 374 13.98 2.23 -16.20
N ILE A 375 12.80 2.81 -16.31
CA ILE A 375 12.58 4.24 -16.31
C ILE A 375 11.38 4.54 -15.40
N ASN A 376 11.55 5.47 -14.48
CA ASN A 376 10.46 5.99 -13.65
C ASN A 376 10.43 7.50 -13.82
N ILE A 377 9.25 8.06 -14.00
CA ILE A 377 9.01 9.50 -14.10
C ILE A 377 7.82 9.82 -13.21
N LYS A 378 7.99 10.79 -12.33
CA LYS A 378 6.91 11.33 -11.53
C LYS A 378 6.92 12.84 -11.60
N LEU A 379 5.79 13.41 -11.98
CA LEU A 379 5.54 14.84 -12.00
C LEU A 379 4.47 15.12 -10.96
N THR A 380 4.72 16.08 -10.08
CA THR A 380 3.76 16.43 -9.02
C THR A 380 3.43 17.92 -9.09
N ARG A 381 2.13 18.25 -9.08
CA ARG A 381 1.61 19.63 -9.01
C ARG A 381 0.78 19.80 -7.75
N ILE A 382 1.15 20.75 -6.92
CA ILE A 382 0.44 21.15 -5.70
C ILE A 382 -0.37 22.40 -6.03
N PHE A 383 -1.70 22.26 -6.10
CA PHE A 383 -2.60 23.39 -6.34
C PHE A 383 -2.87 24.18 -5.05
N SER A 384 -2.98 23.45 -3.94
CA SER A 384 -3.10 24.00 -2.59
C SER A 384 -2.54 22.98 -1.59
N GLN A 385 -2.42 23.37 -0.33
CA GLN A 385 -2.03 22.44 0.74
C GLN A 385 -3.01 21.27 0.91
N GLN A 386 -4.20 21.36 0.33
CA GLN A 386 -5.25 20.34 0.41
C GLN A 386 -5.46 19.57 -0.90
N ASN A 387 -4.82 20.00 -2.01
CA ASN A 387 -5.10 19.50 -3.33
C ASN A 387 -3.80 19.36 -4.15
N ALA A 388 -3.53 18.16 -4.64
CA ALA A 388 -2.37 17.86 -5.48
C ALA A 388 -2.69 16.81 -6.54
N LEU A 389 -2.02 16.91 -7.67
CA LEU A 389 -2.12 15.99 -8.79
C LEU A 389 -0.72 15.46 -9.11
N SER A 390 -0.60 14.16 -9.35
CA SER A 390 0.65 13.54 -9.76
C SER A 390 0.44 12.70 -11.02
N LEU A 391 1.32 12.85 -11.99
CA LEU A 391 1.46 11.97 -13.14
C LEU A 391 2.63 11.03 -12.89
N ILE A 392 2.40 9.74 -13.01
CA ILE A 392 3.35 8.66 -12.79
C ILE A 392 3.51 7.88 -14.08
N LEU A 393 4.76 7.65 -14.49
CA LEU A 393 5.13 6.81 -15.63
C LEU A 393 6.15 5.79 -15.15
N PHE A 394 5.95 4.56 -15.54
CA PHE A 394 6.84 3.45 -15.24
C PHE A 394 7.05 2.62 -16.50
N TYR A 395 8.31 2.23 -16.74
CA TYR A 395 8.72 1.31 -17.79
C TYR A 395 9.82 0.40 -17.26
N GLY A 396 9.66 -0.90 -17.40
CA GLY A 396 10.67 -1.91 -17.07
C GLY A 396 10.64 -3.02 -18.11
N ASN A 397 11.74 -3.28 -18.80
CA ASN A 397 11.78 -4.25 -19.89
C ASN A 397 13.10 -5.00 -19.96
N ASP A 398 13.00 -6.30 -20.21
CA ASP A 398 14.10 -7.21 -20.46
C ASP A 398 14.25 -7.49 -21.96
N TYR A 399 15.49 -7.65 -22.39
CA TYR A 399 15.84 -8.02 -23.74
C TYR A 399 16.90 -9.13 -23.74
N LEU A 400 16.57 -10.26 -24.36
CA LEU A 400 17.46 -11.41 -24.53
C LEU A 400 17.66 -11.69 -26.00
N LYS A 401 18.91 -11.91 -26.43
CA LYS A 401 19.29 -12.32 -27.74
C LYS A 401 20.30 -13.46 -27.68
N TYR A 402 20.00 -14.55 -28.32
CA TYR A 402 20.91 -15.69 -28.46
C TYR A 402 21.11 -16.02 -29.92
N LYS A 403 22.35 -16.28 -30.32
CA LYS A 403 22.72 -16.76 -31.63
C LYS A 403 23.74 -17.88 -31.46
N LYS A 404 23.52 -18.97 -32.14
CA LYS A 404 24.50 -20.05 -32.33
C LYS A 404 24.64 -20.33 -33.80
N ASP A 405 25.86 -20.49 -34.28
CA ASP A 405 26.20 -20.85 -35.65
C ASP A 405 27.26 -21.95 -35.55
N GLU A 406 26.92 -23.16 -35.96
CA GLU A 406 27.73 -24.36 -35.75
C GLU A 406 27.87 -25.11 -37.08
N LYS A 407 29.11 -25.52 -37.39
CA LYS A 407 29.41 -26.41 -38.50
C LYS A 407 29.60 -27.82 -37.94
N GLU A 408 28.86 -28.77 -38.43
CA GLU A 408 28.96 -30.17 -38.03
C GLU A 408 30.14 -30.83 -38.76
N SER A 409 31.24 -31.03 -38.05
CA SER A 409 32.54 -31.45 -38.61
C SER A 409 32.67 -32.97 -38.91
N TYR A 410 31.57 -33.72 -38.78
CA TYR A 410 31.59 -35.19 -38.94
C TYR A 410 31.55 -35.70 -40.40
N TYR A 411 31.32 -34.80 -41.38
CA TYR A 411 31.17 -35.15 -42.80
C TYR A 411 32.22 -34.43 -43.66
N ILE A 412 32.54 -34.98 -44.79
CA ILE A 412 33.47 -34.40 -45.77
C ILE A 412 32.98 -33.03 -46.26
N GLU A 413 31.67 -32.87 -46.28
CA GLU A 413 30.99 -31.57 -46.49
C GLU A 413 30.14 -31.25 -45.26
N PRO A 414 30.57 -30.29 -44.43
CA PRO A 414 29.91 -30.04 -43.15
C PRO A 414 28.56 -29.35 -43.32
N ASP A 415 27.54 -29.93 -42.71
CA ASP A 415 26.23 -29.28 -42.52
C ASP A 415 26.36 -28.10 -41.54
N ARG A 416 25.46 -27.17 -41.66
CA ARG A 416 25.45 -25.95 -40.82
C ARG A 416 24.15 -25.77 -40.06
N THR A 417 24.26 -25.68 -38.74
CA THR A 417 23.13 -25.41 -37.85
C THR A 417 23.19 -23.98 -37.35
N ARG A 418 22.08 -23.24 -37.49
CA ARG A 418 21.91 -21.88 -36.97
C ARG A 418 20.72 -21.78 -36.04
N ASP A 419 20.99 -21.45 -34.80
CA ASP A 419 20.00 -21.12 -33.80
C ASP A 419 19.95 -19.62 -33.55
N TYR A 420 18.74 -19.08 -33.56
CA TYR A 420 18.48 -17.68 -33.21
C TYR A 420 17.29 -17.61 -32.25
N MET A 421 17.48 -16.95 -31.10
CA MET A 421 16.41 -16.62 -30.18
C MET A 421 16.46 -15.15 -29.83
N ARG A 422 15.29 -14.50 -29.82
CA ARG A 422 15.07 -13.15 -29.32
C ARG A 422 13.87 -13.17 -28.40
N GLY A 423 14.06 -12.68 -27.17
CA GLY A 423 13.01 -12.53 -26.19
C GLY A 423 12.97 -11.09 -25.69
N THR A 424 11.78 -10.61 -25.39
CA THR A 424 11.55 -9.35 -24.66
C THR A 424 10.32 -9.51 -23.81
N TRP A 425 10.41 -9.05 -22.57
CA TRP A 425 9.29 -9.06 -21.63
C TRP A 425 9.41 -7.90 -20.66
N GLY A 426 8.29 -7.39 -20.21
CA GLY A 426 8.31 -6.27 -19.29
C GLY A 426 6.96 -5.64 -19.09
N ASN A 427 6.95 -4.62 -18.22
CA ASN A 427 5.79 -3.84 -17.89
C ASN A 427 6.00 -2.37 -18.29
N TRP A 428 4.93 -1.69 -18.62
CA TRP A 428 4.88 -0.26 -18.61
C TRP A 428 3.52 0.20 -18.08
N GLY A 429 3.49 1.35 -17.45
CA GLY A 429 2.28 1.88 -16.90
C GLY A 429 2.30 3.40 -16.78
N VAL A 430 1.11 3.96 -16.78
CA VAL A 430 0.85 5.37 -16.54
C VAL A 430 -0.27 5.50 -15.53
N GLY A 431 -0.14 6.45 -14.61
CA GLY A 431 -1.15 6.75 -13.61
C GLY A 431 -1.30 8.25 -13.39
N LEU A 432 -2.52 8.68 -13.23
CA LEU A 432 -2.87 10.01 -12.79
C LEU A 432 -3.50 9.90 -11.41
N ARG A 433 -2.86 10.49 -10.40
CA ARG A 433 -3.28 10.45 -9.01
C ARG A 433 -3.71 11.82 -8.54
N TRP A 434 -4.89 11.89 -7.98
CA TRP A 434 -5.45 13.09 -7.38
C TRP A 434 -5.66 12.91 -5.88
N ASP A 435 -4.96 13.73 -5.10
CA ASP A 435 -4.99 13.78 -3.65
C ASP A 435 -5.78 15.00 -3.20
N LYS A 436 -6.89 14.82 -2.52
CA LYS A 436 -7.74 15.92 -2.07
C LYS A 436 -8.25 15.72 -0.66
N MET A 437 -8.18 16.76 0.14
CA MET A 437 -8.96 16.90 1.35
C MET A 437 -10.32 17.51 0.99
N ILE A 438 -11.38 16.71 1.13
CA ILE A 438 -12.74 17.10 0.73
C ILE A 438 -13.36 18.02 1.78
N SER A 439 -13.20 17.67 3.05
CA SER A 439 -13.64 18.44 4.20
C SER A 439 -12.72 18.19 5.38
N THR A 440 -12.92 18.90 6.50
CA THR A 440 -12.20 18.65 7.75
C THR A 440 -12.34 17.17 8.13
N GLY A 441 -11.21 16.48 8.23
CA GLY A 441 -11.17 15.06 8.58
C GLY A 441 -11.48 14.06 7.45
N LEU A 442 -11.94 14.49 6.26
CA LEU A 442 -12.21 13.61 5.12
C LEU A 442 -11.18 13.81 4.01
N TYR A 443 -10.35 12.81 3.79
CA TYR A 443 -9.32 12.79 2.77
C TYR A 443 -9.64 11.76 1.69
N ALA A 444 -9.46 12.12 0.43
CA ALA A 444 -9.64 11.25 -0.74
C ALA A 444 -8.36 11.15 -1.56
N ASN A 445 -8.09 9.94 -2.05
CA ASN A 445 -7.08 9.64 -3.05
C ASN A 445 -7.75 8.90 -4.21
N THR A 446 -7.68 9.46 -5.40
CA THR A 446 -8.24 8.85 -6.61
C THR A 446 -7.15 8.63 -7.63
N VAL A 447 -7.06 7.44 -8.17
CA VAL A 447 -6.06 7.04 -9.17
C VAL A 447 -6.75 6.47 -10.39
N LEU A 448 -6.46 7.06 -11.55
CA LEU A 448 -6.75 6.48 -12.85
C LEU A 448 -5.43 5.95 -13.42
N SER A 449 -5.36 4.68 -13.76
CA SER A 449 -4.14 4.08 -14.30
C SER A 449 -4.40 3.13 -15.46
N TYR A 450 -3.41 3.06 -16.33
CA TYR A 450 -3.28 2.02 -17.33
C TYR A 450 -1.93 1.35 -17.15
N ASN A 451 -1.91 0.03 -17.24
CA ASN A 451 -0.67 -0.75 -17.28
C ASN A 451 -0.77 -1.92 -18.25
N GLN A 452 0.38 -2.32 -18.75
CA GLN A 452 0.50 -3.42 -19.67
C GLN A 452 1.74 -4.24 -19.38
N TYR A 453 1.56 -5.55 -19.29
CA TYR A 453 2.63 -6.54 -19.35
C TYR A 453 2.63 -7.22 -20.70
N ARG A 454 3.81 -7.40 -21.28
CA ARG A 454 4.01 -8.16 -22.53
C ARG A 454 5.21 -9.08 -22.41
N ALA A 455 5.04 -10.29 -22.92
CA ALA A 455 6.13 -11.23 -23.17
C ALA A 455 6.10 -11.68 -24.62
N PHE A 456 7.25 -11.58 -25.26
CA PHE A 456 7.45 -12.01 -26.64
C PHE A 456 8.71 -12.83 -26.75
N MET A 457 8.66 -13.98 -27.44
CA MET A 457 9.80 -14.79 -27.77
C MET A 457 9.71 -15.26 -29.23
N ASN A 458 10.81 -15.16 -29.94
CA ASN A 458 10.96 -15.68 -31.31
C ASN A 458 12.19 -16.58 -31.36
N LYS A 459 11.99 -17.87 -31.61
CA LYS A 459 13.06 -18.85 -31.83
C LYS A 459 13.03 -19.30 -33.28
N LYS A 460 14.19 -19.30 -33.93
CA LYS A 460 14.39 -19.79 -35.28
C LYS A 460 15.55 -20.76 -35.26
N TYR A 461 15.28 -21.99 -35.66
CA TYR A 461 16.26 -23.03 -35.92
C TYR A 461 16.31 -23.26 -37.40
N ARG A 462 17.54 -23.29 -38.01
CA ARG A 462 17.78 -23.58 -39.39
C ARG A 462 18.92 -24.58 -39.50
N HIS A 463 18.69 -25.66 -40.23
CA HIS A 463 19.69 -26.63 -40.61
C HIS A 463 19.88 -26.57 -42.13
N GLU A 464 21.11 -26.38 -42.59
CA GLU A 464 21.50 -26.22 -43.99
C GLU A 464 22.48 -27.36 -44.35
N ASN A 465 22.33 -27.96 -45.56
CA ASN A 465 23.30 -28.91 -46.08
C ASN A 465 24.59 -28.20 -46.53
N ALA A 466 25.57 -28.97 -46.96
CA ALA A 466 26.84 -28.45 -47.44
C ALA A 466 26.69 -27.49 -48.64
N SER A 467 25.69 -27.71 -49.50
CA SER A 467 25.36 -26.84 -50.64
C SER A 467 24.70 -25.52 -50.22
N GLY A 468 24.34 -25.34 -48.93
CA GLY A 468 23.68 -24.16 -48.42
C GLY A 468 22.15 -24.20 -48.48
N ASP A 469 21.56 -25.31 -48.93
CA ASP A 469 20.10 -25.47 -48.96
C ASP A 469 19.53 -25.73 -47.57
N THR A 470 18.38 -25.17 -47.30
CA THR A 470 17.72 -25.33 -46.01
C THR A 470 16.97 -26.66 -45.94
N ILE A 471 17.52 -27.65 -45.26
CA ILE A 471 16.92 -28.98 -45.04
C ILE A 471 15.80 -28.88 -44.00
N ARG A 472 16.03 -28.12 -42.93
CA ARG A 472 15.05 -27.99 -41.83
C ARG A 472 14.95 -26.55 -41.35
N LEU A 473 13.73 -26.02 -41.31
CA LEU A 473 13.44 -24.70 -40.75
C LEU A 473 12.33 -24.81 -39.71
N LYS A 474 12.64 -24.48 -38.45
CA LYS A 474 11.65 -24.39 -37.38
C LYS A 474 11.60 -22.97 -36.84
N LYS A 475 10.43 -22.35 -36.89
CA LYS A 475 10.18 -21.02 -36.28
C LYS A 475 9.11 -21.17 -35.20
N ILE A 476 9.39 -20.69 -34.01
CA ILE A 476 8.45 -20.66 -32.91
C ILE A 476 8.32 -19.21 -32.47
N ARG A 477 7.11 -18.70 -32.51
CA ARG A 477 6.77 -17.37 -31.93
C ARG A 477 5.84 -17.57 -30.76
N PHE A 478 6.21 -17.01 -29.66
CA PHE A 478 5.44 -16.97 -28.44
C PHE A 478 5.08 -15.52 -28.14
N LYS A 479 3.82 -15.26 -27.79
CA LYS A 479 3.33 -13.95 -27.36
C LYS A 479 2.31 -14.15 -26.24
N SER A 480 2.47 -13.44 -25.14
CA SER A 480 1.51 -13.36 -24.04
C SER A 480 1.47 -11.96 -23.50
N GLY A 481 0.39 -11.57 -22.84
CA GLY A 481 0.29 -10.25 -22.23
C GLY A 481 -1.00 -10.05 -21.44
N GLN A 482 -0.98 -9.01 -20.67
CA GLN A 482 -2.12 -8.52 -19.91
C GLN A 482 -2.13 -7.00 -19.94
N GLU A 483 -3.29 -6.43 -20.16
CA GLU A 483 -3.54 -4.98 -20.13
C GLU A 483 -4.62 -4.69 -19.09
N GLU A 484 -4.51 -3.56 -18.42
CA GLU A 484 -5.44 -3.19 -17.36
C GLU A 484 -5.67 -1.68 -17.34
N TRP A 485 -6.95 -1.29 -17.34
CA TRP A 485 -7.41 0.03 -16.98
C TRP A 485 -8.02 -0.02 -15.59
N ARG A 486 -7.57 0.86 -14.70
CA ARG A 486 -8.05 0.88 -13.31
C ARG A 486 -8.42 2.30 -12.90
N LEU A 487 -9.63 2.43 -12.35
CA LEU A 487 -10.06 3.60 -11.58
C LEU A 487 -10.24 3.16 -10.13
N LYS A 488 -9.50 3.78 -9.22
CA LYS A 488 -9.53 3.48 -7.78
C LYS A 488 -9.74 4.76 -7.00
N SER A 489 -10.59 4.72 -5.96
CA SER A 489 -10.77 5.82 -5.03
C SER A 489 -10.77 5.30 -3.61
N ASP A 490 -9.87 5.81 -2.78
CA ASP A 490 -9.73 5.50 -1.36
C ASP A 490 -10.07 6.75 -0.55
N LEU A 491 -10.98 6.62 0.41
CA LEU A 491 -11.37 7.68 1.32
C LEU A 491 -11.01 7.30 2.76
N THR A 492 -10.54 8.29 3.50
CA THR A 492 -10.24 8.17 4.93
C THR A 492 -10.99 9.26 5.68
N TRP A 493 -11.81 8.86 6.64
CA TRP A 493 -12.61 9.78 7.42
C TRP A 493 -12.34 9.62 8.93
N ALA A 494 -11.84 10.67 9.54
CA ALA A 494 -11.72 10.78 10.99
C ALA A 494 -13.08 11.18 11.58
N MET A 495 -13.90 10.17 11.96
CA MET A 495 -15.26 10.40 12.44
C MET A 495 -15.30 10.80 13.92
N LYS A 496 -14.57 10.06 14.75
CA LYS A 496 -14.54 10.25 16.21
C LYS A 496 -13.13 9.98 16.74
N HIS A 497 -12.83 10.41 17.95
CA HIS A 497 -11.51 10.20 18.57
C HIS A 497 -11.14 8.70 18.70
N TRP A 498 -12.12 7.82 18.71
CA TRP A 498 -11.96 6.37 18.80
C TRP A 498 -12.21 5.63 17.48
N SER A 499 -12.68 6.28 16.39
CA SER A 499 -13.04 5.65 15.12
C SER A 499 -12.48 6.41 13.92
N ARG A 500 -11.79 5.69 13.03
CA ARG A 500 -11.32 6.19 11.73
C ARG A 500 -11.76 5.24 10.64
N LEU A 501 -12.68 5.71 9.80
CA LEU A 501 -13.28 4.95 8.72
C LEU A 501 -12.43 5.05 7.45
N TYR A 502 -12.17 3.91 6.82
CA TYR A 502 -11.57 3.76 5.51
C TYR A 502 -12.59 3.11 4.59
N PHE A 503 -12.90 3.73 3.49
CA PHE A 503 -13.86 3.19 2.52
C PHE A 503 -13.50 3.62 1.11
N GLY A 504 -14.05 2.89 0.14
CA GLY A 504 -13.76 3.19 -1.24
C GLY A 504 -14.01 2.01 -2.14
N GLY A 505 -13.46 2.07 -3.34
CA GLY A 505 -13.59 1.01 -4.30
C GLY A 505 -12.71 1.19 -5.52
N HIS A 506 -12.74 0.18 -6.37
CA HIS A 506 -12.12 0.27 -7.68
C HIS A 506 -12.96 -0.41 -8.74
N TYR A 507 -12.79 0.05 -9.96
CA TYR A 507 -13.22 -0.62 -11.17
C TYR A 507 -12.00 -0.92 -12.03
N ILE A 508 -11.90 -2.17 -12.51
CA ILE A 508 -10.81 -2.64 -13.35
C ILE A 508 -11.39 -3.27 -14.62
N TYR A 509 -10.84 -2.87 -15.76
CA TYR A 509 -11.07 -3.52 -17.04
C TYR A 509 -9.80 -4.25 -17.46
N HIS A 510 -9.87 -5.58 -17.51
CA HIS A 510 -8.79 -6.47 -17.87
C HIS A 510 -8.89 -6.92 -19.33
N VAL A 511 -7.74 -6.96 -20.01
CA VAL A 511 -7.60 -7.57 -21.32
C VAL A 511 -6.49 -8.61 -21.25
N PHE A 512 -6.85 -9.86 -21.21
CA PHE A 512 -5.90 -10.96 -21.21
C PHE A 512 -5.59 -11.38 -22.64
N THR A 513 -4.31 -11.54 -22.92
CA THR A 513 -3.81 -12.17 -24.16
C THR A 513 -3.11 -13.46 -23.74
N PRO A 514 -3.82 -14.60 -23.72
CA PRO A 514 -3.24 -15.89 -23.38
C PRO A 514 -2.10 -16.25 -24.34
N GLU A 515 -1.36 -17.29 -23.99
CA GLU A 515 -0.25 -17.75 -24.81
C GLU A 515 -0.65 -17.99 -26.26
N LYS A 516 -0.07 -17.21 -27.18
CA LYS A 516 -0.14 -17.47 -28.62
C LYS A 516 1.16 -18.06 -29.08
N ARG A 517 1.13 -19.34 -29.44
CA ARG A 517 2.25 -20.04 -30.02
C ARG A 517 2.00 -20.30 -31.51
N THR A 518 2.90 -19.82 -32.35
CA THR A 518 2.90 -20.14 -33.80
C THR A 518 4.15 -20.94 -34.12
N THR A 519 3.98 -22.13 -34.63
CA THR A 519 5.10 -22.99 -35.05
C THR A 519 5.03 -23.17 -36.54
N LEU A 520 6.08 -22.80 -37.25
CA LEU A 520 6.32 -23.15 -38.63
C LEU A 520 7.40 -24.23 -38.65
N ASN A 521 7.11 -25.39 -39.20
CA ASN A 521 8.06 -26.48 -39.39
C ASN A 521 8.10 -26.82 -40.89
N ARG A 522 9.23 -26.60 -41.53
CA ARG A 522 9.45 -26.94 -42.93
C ARG A 522 10.57 -27.97 -42.97
N ILE A 523 10.23 -29.22 -43.32
CA ILE A 523 11.13 -30.30 -43.63
C ILE A 523 10.77 -30.62 -45.08
N GLU A 524 11.71 -30.76 -45.99
CA GLU A 524 11.54 -31.08 -47.40
C GLU A 524 10.11 -31.57 -47.73
N GLU A 525 9.27 -30.67 -48.28
CA GLU A 525 7.88 -30.90 -48.61
C GLU A 525 6.89 -31.13 -47.44
N GLU A 526 5.99 -30.14 -47.27
CA GLU A 526 4.70 -30.17 -46.62
C GLU A 526 4.59 -30.49 -45.13
N MET A 527 4.56 -29.44 -44.30
CA MET A 527 3.69 -29.44 -43.11
C MET A 527 3.07 -28.05 -42.88
N PRO A 528 1.73 -27.98 -42.68
CA PRO A 528 1.06 -26.71 -42.51
C PRO A 528 1.42 -26.04 -41.20
N SER A 529 1.60 -24.73 -41.26
CA SER A 529 1.75 -23.92 -40.06
C SER A 529 0.49 -23.97 -39.22
N ARG A 530 0.53 -24.57 -38.04
CA ARG A 530 -0.59 -24.55 -37.10
C ARG A 530 -0.70 -23.14 -36.51
N LYS A 531 -1.65 -22.36 -37.04
CA LYS A 531 -1.98 -21.04 -36.53
C LYS A 531 -2.95 -21.24 -35.38
N LEU A 532 -2.47 -21.14 -34.12
CA LEU A 532 -3.37 -21.09 -32.98
C LEU A 532 -4.17 -19.78 -33.01
N VAL A 533 -5.43 -19.89 -32.75
CA VAL A 533 -6.40 -18.77 -32.78
C VAL A 533 -5.95 -17.68 -31.80
N ASN A 534 -5.97 -16.45 -32.29
CA ASN A 534 -5.67 -15.28 -31.50
C ASN A 534 -6.94 -14.82 -30.83
N TYR A 535 -7.22 -15.26 -29.60
CA TYR A 535 -8.31 -14.70 -28.86
C TYR A 535 -7.81 -13.88 -27.67
N LYS A 536 -8.54 -12.84 -27.38
CA LYS A 536 -8.37 -12.02 -26.18
C LYS A 536 -9.55 -12.30 -25.27
N GLU A 537 -9.29 -12.38 -24.00
CA GLU A 537 -10.33 -12.42 -22.99
C GLU A 537 -10.46 -11.09 -22.29
N TYR A 538 -11.68 -10.71 -22.02
CA TYR A 538 -12.03 -9.44 -21.39
C TYR A 538 -12.73 -9.71 -20.08
N ALA A 539 -12.31 -9.03 -19.04
CA ALA A 539 -12.96 -9.14 -17.75
C ALA A 539 -13.15 -7.77 -17.09
N HIS A 540 -14.15 -7.68 -16.26
CA HIS A 540 -14.48 -6.50 -15.47
C HIS A 540 -14.48 -6.90 -13.99
N GLU A 541 -13.81 -6.10 -13.17
CA GLU A 541 -13.81 -6.25 -11.72
C GLU A 541 -14.33 -4.97 -11.09
N LEU A 542 -15.34 -5.09 -10.25
CA LEU A 542 -15.81 -4.02 -9.38
C LEU A 542 -15.62 -4.46 -7.94
N ALA A 543 -14.95 -3.67 -7.14
CA ALA A 543 -14.81 -3.94 -5.73
C ALA A 543 -15.13 -2.70 -4.89
N LEU A 544 -15.86 -2.92 -3.79
CA LEU A 544 -16.15 -1.92 -2.77
C LEU A 544 -15.66 -2.43 -1.42
N TYR A 545 -15.17 -1.54 -0.57
CA TYR A 545 -14.71 -1.91 0.75
C TYR A 545 -15.07 -0.87 1.81
N LEU A 546 -15.18 -1.36 3.02
CA LEU A 546 -15.38 -0.56 4.23
C LEU A 546 -14.53 -1.18 5.35
N GLU A 547 -13.78 -0.37 6.07
CA GLU A 547 -12.97 -0.78 7.21
C GLU A 547 -12.98 0.32 8.26
N ASP A 548 -13.10 -0.01 9.55
CA ASP A 548 -12.97 0.95 10.63
C ASP A 548 -11.77 0.61 11.51
N LYS A 549 -11.03 1.62 11.91
CA LYS A 549 -10.01 1.51 12.95
C LYS A 549 -10.61 2.02 14.27
N ILE A 550 -11.01 1.09 15.13
CA ILE A 550 -11.65 1.35 16.40
C ILE A 550 -10.61 1.24 17.52
N THR A 551 -10.44 2.32 18.29
CA THR A 551 -9.56 2.33 19.46
C THR A 551 -10.43 2.26 20.73
N ILE A 552 -10.26 1.18 21.52
CA ILE A 552 -11.04 0.91 22.73
C ILE A 552 -10.14 1.10 23.96
N GLN A 553 -10.49 2.03 24.84
CA GLN A 553 -9.80 2.30 26.11
C GLN A 553 -8.27 2.45 25.97
N GLU A 554 -7.79 2.93 24.81
CA GLU A 554 -6.35 3.11 24.51
C GLU A 554 -5.49 1.82 24.57
N LYS A 555 -6.14 0.68 24.85
CA LYS A 555 -5.50 -0.64 25.00
C LYS A 555 -5.72 -1.57 23.81
N TRP A 556 -6.83 -1.40 23.12
CA TRP A 556 -7.21 -2.27 22.02
C TRP A 556 -7.43 -1.44 20.76
N ILE A 557 -6.87 -1.89 19.66
CA ILE A 557 -7.16 -1.33 18.34
C ILE A 557 -7.72 -2.47 17.50
N VAL A 558 -8.96 -2.36 17.07
CA VAL A 558 -9.67 -3.37 16.28
C VAL A 558 -9.94 -2.81 14.89
N HIS A 559 -9.67 -3.61 13.86
CA HIS A 559 -9.88 -3.27 12.46
C HIS A 559 -10.91 -4.22 11.81
N PRO A 560 -12.22 -4.06 12.08
CA PRO A 560 -13.24 -4.77 11.30
C PRO A 560 -13.30 -4.19 9.89
N GLY A 561 -13.30 -5.06 8.91
CA GLY A 561 -13.39 -4.68 7.50
C GLY A 561 -14.20 -5.66 6.69
N ILE A 562 -14.77 -5.17 5.60
CA ILE A 562 -15.50 -5.97 4.63
C ILE A 562 -15.18 -5.48 3.23
N ARG A 563 -15.02 -6.42 2.31
CA ARG A 563 -14.82 -6.16 0.89
C ARG A 563 -15.80 -7.01 0.07
N ALA A 564 -16.51 -6.38 -0.84
CA ALA A 564 -17.37 -7.02 -1.81
C ALA A 564 -16.74 -6.91 -3.19
N ILE A 565 -16.67 -8.02 -3.93
CA ILE A 565 -16.09 -8.08 -5.27
C ILE A 565 -17.11 -8.70 -6.22
N LEU A 566 -17.29 -8.05 -7.36
CA LEU A 566 -18.01 -8.59 -8.52
C LEU A 566 -17.03 -8.71 -9.68
N PHE A 567 -16.82 -9.92 -10.15
CA PHE A 567 -15.95 -10.21 -11.29
C PHE A 567 -16.76 -10.81 -12.41
N TYR A 568 -16.69 -10.21 -13.59
CA TYR A 568 -17.41 -10.62 -14.79
C TYR A 568 -16.43 -10.98 -15.90
N VAL A 569 -16.53 -12.20 -16.44
CA VAL A 569 -15.71 -12.68 -17.56
C VAL A 569 -16.55 -13.53 -18.50
N GLY A 570 -16.54 -13.19 -19.80
CA GLY A 570 -17.38 -13.85 -20.80
C GLY A 570 -18.87 -13.72 -20.46
N SER A 571 -19.52 -14.84 -20.14
CA SER A 571 -20.94 -14.90 -19.71
C SER A 571 -21.09 -15.23 -18.23
N THR A 572 -20.00 -15.28 -17.45
CA THR A 572 -20.01 -15.75 -16.06
C THR A 572 -19.74 -14.61 -15.08
N ASN A 573 -20.53 -14.56 -14.02
CA ASN A 573 -20.38 -13.62 -12.91
C ASN A 573 -19.90 -14.36 -11.67
N TYR A 574 -18.91 -13.79 -10.98
CA TYR A 574 -18.44 -14.26 -9.69
C TYR A 574 -18.64 -13.15 -8.66
N PHE A 575 -19.27 -13.49 -7.56
CA PHE A 575 -19.42 -12.58 -6.41
C PHE A 575 -18.68 -13.15 -5.21
N SER A 576 -17.93 -12.31 -4.52
CA SER A 576 -17.26 -12.66 -3.27
C SER A 576 -17.49 -11.59 -2.22
N LEU A 577 -17.73 -12.02 -0.99
CA LEU A 577 -17.74 -11.17 0.19
C LEU A 577 -16.61 -11.61 1.11
N GLU A 578 -15.71 -10.68 1.40
CA GLU A 578 -14.47 -10.93 2.15
C GLU A 578 -14.50 -10.16 3.47
N PRO A 579 -14.98 -10.76 4.58
CA PRO A 579 -14.85 -10.18 5.90
C PRO A 579 -13.40 -10.29 6.38
N ARG A 580 -12.94 -9.28 7.10
CA ARG A 580 -11.60 -9.19 7.67
C ARG A 580 -11.68 -8.63 9.08
N LEU A 581 -10.87 -9.17 9.96
CA LEU A 581 -10.74 -8.68 11.32
C LEU A 581 -9.25 -8.68 11.68
N GLY A 582 -8.71 -7.51 11.99
CA GLY A 582 -7.39 -7.36 12.57
C GLY A 582 -7.53 -6.77 13.96
N ASP A 583 -6.75 -7.24 14.91
CA ASP A 583 -6.68 -6.61 16.22
C ASP A 583 -5.24 -6.43 16.67
N LYS A 584 -5.05 -5.45 17.54
CA LYS A 584 -3.80 -5.13 18.20
C LYS A 584 -4.12 -4.81 19.64
N SER A 585 -3.59 -5.60 20.56
CA SER A 585 -3.69 -5.33 21.99
C SER A 585 -2.34 -4.95 22.59
N PHE A 586 -2.34 -4.14 23.63
CA PHE A 586 -1.14 -3.76 24.36
C PHE A 586 -1.17 -4.42 25.74
N LEU A 587 -0.36 -5.44 25.95
CA LEU A 587 -0.23 -6.15 27.25
C LEU A 587 0.49 -5.28 28.29
N HIS A 588 1.45 -4.45 27.85
CA HIS A 588 2.13 -3.39 28.59
C HIS A 588 2.29 -2.19 27.67
N ALA A 589 2.55 -1.03 28.22
CA ALA A 589 2.53 0.26 27.49
C ALA A 589 3.27 0.27 26.12
N ASN A 590 4.14 -0.71 25.83
CA ASN A 590 4.94 -0.72 24.62
C ASN A 590 5.06 -2.10 23.93
N VAL A 591 4.39 -3.16 24.41
CA VAL A 591 4.46 -4.49 23.78
C VAL A 591 3.15 -4.83 23.09
N PRO A 592 3.04 -4.64 21.77
CA PRO A 592 1.83 -4.99 21.03
C PRO A 592 1.77 -6.49 20.74
N VAL A 593 0.59 -7.08 20.93
CA VAL A 593 0.23 -8.41 20.43
C VAL A 593 -0.75 -8.24 19.28
N TYR A 594 -0.57 -8.98 18.22
CA TYR A 594 -1.39 -8.89 17.01
C TYR A 594 -2.10 -10.19 16.74
N SER A 595 -3.35 -10.15 16.34
CA SER A 595 -4.02 -11.25 15.68
C SER A 595 -4.79 -10.76 14.44
N SER A 596 -5.09 -11.66 13.52
CA SER A 596 -5.89 -11.34 12.36
C SER A 596 -6.57 -12.57 11.80
N VAL A 597 -7.80 -12.39 11.36
CA VAL A 597 -8.60 -13.37 10.64
C VAL A 597 -9.15 -12.70 9.39
N GLY A 598 -9.01 -13.37 8.24
CA GLY A 598 -9.57 -12.89 6.98
C GLY A 598 -9.71 -14.04 6.00
N LYS A 599 -10.67 -13.94 5.08
CA LYS A 599 -10.90 -14.88 3.98
C LYS A 599 -10.29 -14.36 2.71
#